data_a8e7c305e6cb20b969aa9c5f13fde54f
#
_entry.id   a8e7c305e6cb20b969aa9c5f13fde54f
#
_cell.length_a   1.000
_cell.length_b   1.000
_cell.length_c   1.000
_cell.angle_alpha   90.00
_cell.angle_beta   90.00
_cell.angle_gamma   90.00
#
_symmetry.space_group_name_H-M   'P 1'
#
loop_
_entity.id
_entity.type
_entity.pdbx_description
1 polymer ?
#
loop_
_entity_poly.entity_id
_entity_poly.type
_entity_poly.pdbx_seq_one_letter_code
_entity_poly.pdbx_strand_id
1 'polypeptide(L)'
;MPNVLITGANRGLGLEFARQYSADGWDVIATARQSSPELDALGVSVEGLDMRDLDAVASFGSRVGEGLDLLIANAGTYGPRSVANAEDAQGWSETFTVNTIAPFLLAHAVRPAAEQARGKLIGISTKMGSIEDNTSGGYIAYRSSKAALNAAWRSLAIDVRRSGIVAAVLHPGWVQTRMGGSSAPLEPEQSVAGMRRVIDGLGPDQSGGFFAYDGTEIPW
;
A
#
# COMPACT_ATOMS: atom_id res chain seq x y z
N MET A 1 21.40 -1.70 7.85
CA MET A 1 20.51 -2.62 7.13
C MET A 1 19.35 -1.79 6.62
N PRO A 2 18.93 -1.90 5.36
CA PRO A 2 17.73 -1.20 4.93
C PRO A 2 16.50 -1.73 5.66
N ASN A 3 15.51 -0.86 5.87
CA ASN A 3 14.29 -1.23 6.58
C ASN A 3 13.03 -0.94 5.76
N VAL A 4 11.97 -1.72 6.01
CA VAL A 4 10.68 -1.58 5.33
C VAL A 4 9.52 -1.69 6.30
N LEU A 5 8.59 -0.75 6.22
CA LEU A 5 7.30 -0.81 6.90
C LEU A 5 6.22 -1.31 5.93
N ILE A 6 5.53 -2.40 6.30
CA ILE A 6 4.51 -3.03 5.45
C ILE A 6 3.19 -3.09 6.21
N THR A 7 2.11 -2.51 5.65
CA THR A 7 0.79 -2.60 6.28
C THR A 7 -0.04 -3.75 5.74
N GLY A 8 -0.83 -4.39 6.61
CA GLY A 8 -1.65 -5.54 6.24
C GLY A 8 -0.82 -6.78 5.88
N ALA A 9 0.25 -7.03 6.65
CA ALA A 9 1.26 -8.04 6.34
C ALA A 9 0.88 -9.48 6.76
N ASN A 10 -0.26 -9.70 7.39
CA ASN A 10 -0.63 -11.03 7.89
C ASN A 10 -1.16 -12.02 6.83
N ARG A 11 -1.27 -11.61 5.58
CA ARG A 11 -1.73 -12.46 4.46
C ARG A 11 -1.50 -11.82 3.09
N GLY A 12 -1.69 -12.63 2.04
CA GLY A 12 -1.69 -12.18 0.65
C GLY A 12 -0.43 -11.42 0.27
N LEU A 13 -0.57 -10.31 -0.45
CA LEU A 13 0.56 -9.53 -0.93
C LEU A 13 1.42 -8.95 0.20
N GLY A 14 0.80 -8.51 1.30
CA GLY A 14 1.55 -7.96 2.44
C GLY A 14 2.45 -8.98 3.10
N LEU A 15 1.97 -10.22 3.28
CA LEU A 15 2.77 -11.33 3.79
C LEU A 15 3.89 -11.69 2.81
N GLU A 16 3.60 -11.71 1.54
CA GLU A 16 4.59 -12.03 0.52
C GLU A 16 5.68 -10.95 0.41
N PHE A 17 5.32 -9.66 0.53
CA PHE A 17 6.30 -8.60 0.68
C PHE A 17 7.20 -8.82 1.90
N ALA A 18 6.61 -9.11 3.07
CA ALA A 18 7.38 -9.36 4.29
C ALA A 18 8.35 -10.54 4.10
N ARG A 19 7.89 -11.62 3.46
CA ARG A 19 8.70 -12.81 3.18
C ARG A 19 9.89 -12.49 2.27
N GLN A 20 9.66 -11.80 1.15
CA GLN A 20 10.72 -11.51 0.18
C GLN A 20 11.73 -10.48 0.71
N TYR A 21 11.29 -9.42 1.41
CA TYR A 21 12.22 -8.45 2.00
C TYR A 21 13.02 -9.04 3.15
N SER A 22 12.41 -9.86 4.02
CA SER A 22 13.12 -10.57 5.08
C SER A 22 14.17 -11.54 4.52
N ALA A 23 13.83 -12.29 3.46
CA ALA A 23 14.77 -13.20 2.81
C ALA A 23 16.00 -12.50 2.21
N ASP A 24 15.84 -11.24 1.78
CA ASP A 24 16.92 -10.40 1.25
C ASP A 24 17.64 -9.57 2.34
N GLY A 25 17.40 -9.88 3.61
CA GLY A 25 18.12 -9.27 4.74
C GLY A 25 17.68 -7.86 5.09
N TRP A 26 16.46 -7.45 4.73
CA TRP A 26 15.88 -6.20 5.20
C TRP A 26 15.34 -6.35 6.61
N ASP A 27 15.41 -5.28 7.40
CA ASP A 27 14.66 -5.18 8.64
C ASP A 27 13.20 -4.85 8.33
N VAL A 28 12.29 -5.81 8.64
CA VAL A 28 10.88 -5.73 8.27
C VAL A 28 10.04 -5.37 9.48
N ILE A 29 9.35 -4.24 9.42
CA ILE A 29 8.30 -3.85 10.35
C ILE A 29 6.95 -4.18 9.70
N ALA A 30 6.36 -5.29 10.11
CA ALA A 30 5.09 -5.77 9.59
C ALA A 30 3.93 -5.27 10.47
N THR A 31 2.88 -4.68 9.88
CA THR A 31 1.71 -4.32 10.69
C THR A 31 0.47 -5.09 10.26
N ALA A 32 -0.33 -5.48 11.23
CA ALA A 32 -1.62 -6.12 11.04
C ALA A 32 -2.52 -5.91 12.27
N ARG A 33 -3.84 -6.10 12.13
CA ARG A 33 -4.75 -6.10 13.29
C ARG A 33 -4.51 -7.29 14.21
N GLN A 34 -4.16 -8.42 13.62
CA GLN A 34 -3.78 -9.66 14.29
C GLN A 34 -2.71 -10.32 13.42
N SER A 35 -1.69 -10.89 14.04
CA SER A 35 -0.68 -11.65 13.33
C SER A 35 -1.27 -12.94 12.73
N SER A 36 -0.47 -13.66 11.99
CA SER A 36 -0.77 -15.00 11.49
C SER A 36 0.41 -15.93 11.73
N PRO A 37 0.18 -17.25 11.85
CA PRO A 37 1.27 -18.22 12.00
C PRO A 37 2.35 -18.09 10.91
N GLU A 38 1.94 -17.78 9.69
CA GLU A 38 2.84 -17.59 8.56
C GLU A 38 3.70 -16.34 8.71
N LEU A 39 3.13 -15.24 9.25
CA LEU A 39 3.89 -14.02 9.51
C LEU A 39 4.83 -14.21 10.70
N ASP A 40 4.37 -14.86 11.78
CA ASP A 40 5.17 -15.16 12.98
C ASP A 40 6.38 -16.04 12.64
N ALA A 41 6.21 -16.98 11.70
CA ALA A 41 7.28 -17.86 11.25
C ALA A 41 8.42 -17.14 10.50
N LEU A 42 8.20 -15.91 10.03
CA LEU A 42 9.25 -15.10 9.39
C LEU A 42 10.23 -14.50 10.41
N GLY A 43 9.87 -14.43 11.69
CA GLY A 43 10.71 -13.84 12.75
C GLY A 43 10.93 -12.33 12.60
N VAL A 44 10.06 -11.64 11.85
CA VAL A 44 10.12 -10.19 11.66
C VAL A 44 9.41 -9.44 12.80
N SER A 45 9.65 -8.13 12.93
CA SER A 45 8.92 -7.30 13.89
C SER A 45 7.45 -7.18 13.49
N VAL A 46 6.53 -7.54 14.38
CA VAL A 46 5.07 -7.49 14.14
C VAL A 46 4.42 -6.51 15.10
N GLU A 47 3.80 -5.47 14.54
CA GLU A 47 3.12 -4.41 15.28
C GLU A 47 1.60 -4.43 15.05
N GLY A 48 0.83 -4.33 16.12
CA GLY A 48 -0.63 -4.21 16.05
C GLY A 48 -1.04 -2.85 15.50
N LEU A 49 -1.76 -2.82 14.36
CA LEU A 49 -2.32 -1.60 13.79
C LEU A 49 -3.63 -1.88 13.04
N ASP A 50 -4.71 -1.23 13.49
CA ASP A 50 -5.96 -1.17 12.72
C ASP A 50 -6.00 0.14 11.92
N MET A 51 -6.09 0.03 10.61
CA MET A 51 -6.18 1.19 9.72
C MET A 51 -7.48 2.02 9.88
N ARG A 52 -8.43 1.56 10.70
CA ARG A 52 -9.63 2.34 11.06
C ARG A 52 -9.39 3.23 12.27
N ASP A 53 -8.39 2.94 13.09
CA ASP A 53 -7.97 3.75 14.22
C ASP A 53 -6.97 4.82 13.75
N LEU A 54 -7.52 5.97 13.33
CA LEU A 54 -6.72 7.04 12.76
C LEU A 54 -5.76 7.69 13.76
N ASP A 55 -6.07 7.66 15.04
CA ASP A 55 -5.19 8.18 16.10
C ASP A 55 -3.97 7.26 16.26
N ALA A 56 -4.20 5.93 16.28
CA ALA A 56 -3.11 4.95 16.28
C ALA A 56 -2.24 5.07 15.02
N VAL A 57 -2.86 5.27 13.85
CA VAL A 57 -2.14 5.46 12.57
C VAL A 57 -1.31 6.74 12.60
N ALA A 58 -1.87 7.86 13.06
CA ALA A 58 -1.19 9.16 13.12
C ALA A 58 0.03 9.13 14.09
N SER A 59 -0.08 8.38 15.17
CA SER A 59 1.00 8.25 16.16
C SER A 59 2.05 7.18 15.81
N PHE A 60 1.82 6.37 14.76
CA PHE A 60 2.69 5.23 14.43
C PHE A 60 4.12 5.64 14.04
N GLY A 61 4.31 6.85 13.52
CA GLY A 61 5.63 7.35 13.13
C GLY A 61 6.69 7.27 14.24
N SER A 62 6.27 7.41 15.51
CA SER A 62 7.16 7.30 16.68
C SER A 62 7.71 5.88 16.91
N ARG A 63 7.13 4.87 16.28
CA ARG A 63 7.52 3.45 16.41
C ARG A 63 8.50 2.99 15.33
N VAL A 64 8.70 3.79 14.29
CA VAL A 64 9.51 3.39 13.11
C VAL A 64 11.02 3.61 13.34
N GLY A 65 11.38 4.40 14.35
CA GLY A 65 12.79 4.73 14.63
C GLY A 65 13.37 5.78 13.69
N GLU A 66 14.70 5.83 13.63
CA GLU A 66 15.42 6.76 12.76
C GLU A 66 15.70 6.12 11.39
N GLY A 67 15.28 6.80 10.33
CA GLY A 67 15.49 6.38 8.95
C GLY A 67 14.53 5.27 8.49
N LEU A 68 13.69 5.55 7.50
CA LEU A 68 12.82 4.58 6.85
C LEU A 68 13.12 4.53 5.36
N ASP A 69 13.68 3.41 4.88
CA ASP A 69 14.02 3.25 3.47
C ASP A 69 12.78 3.02 2.59
N LEU A 70 11.76 2.32 3.12
CA LEU A 70 10.58 1.97 2.34
C LEU A 70 9.32 1.86 3.18
N LEU A 71 8.25 2.54 2.76
CA LEU A 71 6.87 2.27 3.18
C LEU A 71 6.14 1.53 2.07
N ILE A 72 5.48 0.41 2.40
CA ILE A 72 4.50 -0.27 1.55
C ILE A 72 3.13 -0.18 2.22
N ALA A 73 2.34 0.81 1.83
CA ALA A 73 0.97 0.99 2.27
C ALA A 73 0.06 0.02 1.50
N ASN A 74 0.02 -1.24 1.96
CA ASN A 74 -0.66 -2.35 1.29
C ASN A 74 -2.05 -2.66 1.86
N ALA A 75 -2.32 -2.38 3.12
CA ALA A 75 -3.61 -2.66 3.74
C ALA A 75 -4.77 -2.09 2.92
N GLY A 76 -5.83 -2.89 2.74
CA GLY A 76 -6.99 -2.46 1.97
C GLY A 76 -8.20 -3.39 2.10
N THR A 77 -9.35 -2.88 1.70
CA THR A 77 -10.64 -3.61 1.68
C THR A 77 -11.44 -3.26 0.43
N TYR A 78 -12.33 -4.17 -0.01
CA TYR A 78 -13.24 -3.89 -1.13
C TYR A 78 -14.40 -2.95 -0.75
N GLY A 79 -14.84 -3.00 0.51
CA GLY A 79 -16.09 -2.36 0.89
C GLY A 79 -17.33 -2.99 0.22
N PRO A 80 -18.46 -2.31 0.25
CA PRO A 80 -19.68 -2.77 -0.42
C PRO A 80 -19.51 -2.77 -1.95
N ARG A 81 -20.09 -3.77 -2.61
CA ARG A 81 -20.05 -3.88 -4.08
C ARG A 81 -20.94 -2.85 -4.77
N SER A 82 -22.07 -2.52 -4.15
CA SER A 82 -23.02 -1.51 -4.59
C SER A 82 -23.34 -0.58 -3.42
N VAL A 83 -23.82 0.61 -3.71
CA VAL A 83 -24.27 1.57 -2.70
C VAL A 83 -25.70 1.96 -3.04
N ALA A 84 -26.67 1.43 -2.28
CA ALA A 84 -28.08 1.63 -2.51
C ALA A 84 -28.84 2.21 -1.28
N ASN A 85 -28.21 2.18 -0.11
CA ASN A 85 -28.82 2.61 1.16
C ASN A 85 -27.79 3.25 2.10
N ALA A 86 -28.22 3.69 3.27
CA ALA A 86 -27.37 4.37 4.24
C ALA A 86 -26.29 3.45 4.86
N GLU A 87 -26.56 2.16 5.03
CA GLU A 87 -25.59 1.18 5.53
C GLU A 87 -24.46 0.98 4.51
N ASP A 88 -24.80 0.83 3.24
CA ASP A 88 -23.80 0.77 2.17
C ASP A 88 -22.96 2.04 2.12
N ALA A 89 -23.57 3.23 2.33
CA ALA A 89 -22.86 4.49 2.37
C ALA A 89 -21.88 4.58 3.54
N GLN A 90 -22.25 4.02 4.70
CA GLN A 90 -21.33 3.89 5.84
C GLN A 90 -20.14 2.98 5.49
N GLY A 91 -20.41 1.79 4.92
CA GLY A 91 -19.36 0.88 4.45
C GLY A 91 -18.46 1.49 3.39
N TRP A 92 -19.00 2.36 2.54
CA TRP A 92 -18.21 3.15 1.59
C TRP A 92 -17.30 4.15 2.30
N SER A 93 -17.79 4.87 3.30
CA SER A 93 -16.99 5.77 4.13
C SER A 93 -15.84 5.02 4.84
N GLU A 94 -16.12 3.85 5.43
CA GLU A 94 -15.10 3.00 6.04
C GLU A 94 -14.05 2.54 5.00
N THR A 95 -14.47 2.28 3.76
CA THR A 95 -13.56 1.92 2.68
C THR A 95 -12.60 3.05 2.35
N PHE A 96 -13.07 4.30 2.34
CA PHE A 96 -12.20 5.47 2.19
C PHE A 96 -11.24 5.61 3.37
N THR A 97 -11.69 5.40 4.58
CA THR A 97 -10.83 5.43 5.77
C THR A 97 -9.66 4.46 5.61
N VAL A 98 -9.93 3.20 5.29
CA VAL A 98 -8.91 2.15 5.22
C VAL A 98 -8.02 2.29 3.97
N ASN A 99 -8.61 2.60 2.81
CA ASN A 99 -7.89 2.55 1.53
C ASN A 99 -7.20 3.87 1.15
N THR A 100 -7.61 4.99 1.75
CA THR A 100 -7.15 6.34 1.35
C THR A 100 -6.62 7.14 2.52
N ILE A 101 -7.46 7.38 3.55
CA ILE A 101 -7.14 8.31 4.62
C ILE A 101 -6.02 7.76 5.50
N ALA A 102 -6.18 6.54 6.00
CA ALA A 102 -5.20 5.92 6.88
C ALA A 102 -3.82 5.71 6.23
N PRO A 103 -3.70 5.17 4.99
CA PRO A 103 -2.39 5.05 4.36
C PRO A 103 -1.73 6.42 4.10
N PHE A 104 -2.50 7.47 3.75
CA PHE A 104 -1.96 8.81 3.59
C PHE A 104 -1.49 9.39 4.94
N LEU A 105 -2.28 9.23 5.99
CA LEU A 105 -1.94 9.66 7.34
C LEU A 105 -0.68 8.94 7.86
N LEU A 106 -0.57 7.62 7.59
CA LEU A 106 0.63 6.86 7.93
C LEU A 106 1.87 7.38 7.18
N ALA A 107 1.74 7.60 5.87
CA ALA A 107 2.83 8.16 5.05
C ALA A 107 3.30 9.52 5.60
N HIS A 108 2.35 10.35 6.06
CA HIS A 108 2.66 11.62 6.72
C HIS A 108 3.36 11.41 8.07
N ALA A 109 2.89 10.47 8.89
CA ALA A 109 3.46 10.17 10.21
C ALA A 109 4.91 9.64 10.12
N VAL A 110 5.23 8.83 9.10
CA VAL A 110 6.59 8.27 8.92
C VAL A 110 7.49 9.16 8.05
N ARG A 111 6.96 10.27 7.53
CA ARG A 111 7.70 11.19 6.66
C ARG A 111 9.05 11.64 7.25
N PRO A 112 9.17 12.04 8.53
CA PRO A 112 10.47 12.45 9.07
C PRO A 112 11.55 11.35 8.98
N ALA A 113 11.18 10.10 9.25
CA ALA A 113 12.09 8.97 9.11
C ALA A 113 12.44 8.69 7.62
N ALA A 114 11.46 8.80 6.73
CA ALA A 114 11.69 8.64 5.29
C ALA A 114 12.58 9.77 4.70
N GLU A 115 12.49 11.00 5.21
CA GLU A 115 13.36 12.11 4.81
C GLU A 115 14.82 11.83 5.17
N GLN A 116 15.09 11.29 6.35
CA GLN A 116 16.45 10.94 6.79
C GLN A 116 17.10 9.90 5.88
N ALA A 117 16.33 8.89 5.45
CA ALA A 117 16.82 7.82 4.57
C ALA A 117 16.74 8.18 3.08
N ARG A 118 16.10 9.29 2.68
CA ARG A 118 15.68 9.55 1.29
C ARG A 118 14.88 8.38 0.73
N GLY A 119 13.96 7.85 1.56
CA GLY A 119 13.24 6.62 1.32
C GLY A 119 12.15 6.73 0.27
N LYS A 120 11.42 5.62 0.10
CA LYS A 120 10.32 5.52 -0.85
C LYS A 120 8.99 5.28 -0.14
N LEU A 121 7.93 5.98 -0.55
CA LEU A 121 6.58 5.84 -0.03
C LEU A 121 5.68 5.24 -1.12
N ILE A 122 5.36 3.96 -0.99
CA ILE A 122 4.62 3.21 -2.01
C ILE A 122 3.20 2.90 -1.52
N GLY A 123 2.20 3.37 -2.28
CA GLY A 123 0.81 3.00 -2.08
C GLY A 123 0.41 1.82 -2.98
N ILE A 124 -0.15 0.75 -2.42
CA ILE A 124 -0.71 -0.34 -3.25
C ILE A 124 -2.12 0.05 -3.69
N SER A 125 -2.23 0.38 -4.97
CA SER A 125 -3.45 0.76 -5.64
C SER A 125 -3.97 -0.36 -6.55
N THR A 126 -4.72 -0.02 -7.56
CA THR A 126 -5.28 -0.96 -8.54
C THR A 126 -5.59 -0.23 -9.83
N LYS A 127 -5.49 -0.92 -10.96
CA LYS A 127 -6.01 -0.45 -12.25
C LYS A 127 -7.48 -0.02 -12.18
N MET A 128 -8.28 -0.64 -11.29
CA MET A 128 -9.65 -0.22 -11.03
C MET A 128 -9.76 1.20 -10.42
N GLY A 129 -8.68 1.77 -9.89
CA GLY A 129 -8.60 3.16 -9.42
C GLY A 129 -8.29 4.18 -10.52
N SER A 130 -7.96 3.74 -11.73
CA SER A 130 -7.86 4.61 -12.89
C SER A 130 -9.26 5.05 -13.32
N ILE A 131 -9.44 6.36 -13.49
CA ILE A 131 -10.70 6.94 -14.00
C ILE A 131 -10.77 6.75 -15.51
N GLU A 132 -9.65 6.96 -16.20
CA GLU A 132 -9.55 6.85 -17.67
C GLU A 132 -9.74 5.40 -18.15
N ASP A 133 -9.16 4.42 -17.44
CA ASP A 133 -9.26 2.99 -17.81
C ASP A 133 -10.62 2.35 -17.42
N ASN A 134 -11.52 3.10 -16.75
CA ASN A 134 -12.77 2.55 -16.24
C ASN A 134 -13.83 2.42 -17.34
N THR A 135 -13.88 1.28 -17.99
CA THR A 135 -14.88 0.95 -19.04
C THR A 135 -16.01 0.03 -18.56
N SER A 136 -15.93 -0.50 -17.31
CA SER A 136 -16.85 -1.55 -16.81
C SER A 136 -17.75 -1.10 -15.66
N GLY A 137 -17.45 -0.01 -14.97
CA GLY A 137 -18.18 0.44 -13.78
C GLY A 137 -18.12 -0.56 -12.61
N GLY A 138 -19.15 -0.54 -11.76
CA GLY A 138 -19.27 -1.41 -10.57
C GLY A 138 -18.24 -1.10 -9.48
N TYR A 139 -18.35 -1.79 -8.34
CA TYR A 139 -17.41 -1.67 -7.21
C TYR A 139 -17.12 -0.23 -6.80
N ILE A 140 -18.15 0.63 -6.76
CA ILE A 140 -17.99 2.09 -6.60
C ILE A 140 -17.18 2.46 -5.36
N ALA A 141 -17.38 1.79 -4.23
CA ALA A 141 -16.67 2.06 -3.00
C ALA A 141 -15.17 1.80 -3.15
N TYR A 142 -14.81 0.68 -3.77
CA TYR A 142 -13.40 0.31 -4.01
C TYR A 142 -12.73 1.22 -5.04
N ARG A 143 -13.35 1.37 -6.23
CA ARG A 143 -12.80 2.19 -7.30
C ARG A 143 -12.56 3.62 -6.86
N SER A 144 -13.58 4.26 -6.26
CA SER A 144 -13.46 5.65 -5.83
C SER A 144 -12.44 5.84 -4.70
N SER A 145 -12.35 4.89 -3.75
CA SER A 145 -11.32 4.95 -2.72
C SER A 145 -9.91 4.82 -3.28
N LYS A 146 -9.71 3.97 -4.29
CA LYS A 146 -8.39 3.81 -4.92
C LYS A 146 -8.04 4.95 -5.87
N ALA A 147 -9.01 5.56 -6.54
CA ALA A 147 -8.82 6.82 -7.26
C ALA A 147 -8.43 7.96 -6.30
N ALA A 148 -9.07 8.03 -5.14
CA ALA A 148 -8.72 8.99 -4.10
C ALA A 148 -7.31 8.76 -3.53
N LEU A 149 -6.91 7.48 -3.32
CA LEU A 149 -5.53 7.14 -2.96
C LEU A 149 -4.54 7.63 -4.01
N ASN A 150 -4.83 7.40 -5.30
CA ASN A 150 -4.01 7.85 -6.41
C ASN A 150 -3.81 9.38 -6.37
N ALA A 151 -4.89 10.14 -6.21
CA ALA A 151 -4.85 11.59 -6.11
C ALA A 151 -4.05 12.08 -4.88
N ALA A 152 -4.24 11.43 -3.73
CA ALA A 152 -3.52 11.73 -2.51
C ALA A 152 -2.02 11.48 -2.64
N TRP A 153 -1.64 10.34 -3.24
CA TRP A 153 -0.22 9.99 -3.47
C TRP A 153 0.45 10.90 -4.51
N ARG A 154 -0.29 11.31 -5.53
CA ARG A 154 0.21 12.31 -6.49
C ARG A 154 0.52 13.63 -5.79
N SER A 155 -0.37 14.09 -4.91
CA SER A 155 -0.15 15.31 -4.11
C SER A 155 1.04 15.13 -3.15
N LEU A 156 1.09 13.99 -2.43
CA LEU A 156 2.22 13.66 -1.55
C LEU A 156 3.57 13.73 -2.28
N ALA A 157 3.65 13.14 -3.48
CA ALA A 157 4.87 13.16 -4.28
C ALA A 157 5.37 14.58 -4.61
N ILE A 158 4.44 15.51 -4.87
CA ILE A 158 4.75 16.93 -5.10
C ILE A 158 5.26 17.58 -3.81
N ASP A 159 4.60 17.32 -2.68
CA ASP A 159 4.92 17.91 -1.39
C ASP A 159 6.28 17.45 -0.85
N VAL A 160 6.65 16.18 -1.10
CA VAL A 160 7.93 15.61 -0.62
C VAL A 160 9.08 15.74 -1.62
N ARG A 161 8.85 16.33 -2.79
CA ARG A 161 9.84 16.37 -3.88
C ARG A 161 11.21 16.96 -3.44
N ARG A 162 11.18 17.95 -2.55
CA ARG A 162 12.40 18.63 -2.08
C ARG A 162 13.15 17.87 -0.99
N SER A 163 12.49 16.90 -0.34
CA SER A 163 13.08 16.07 0.72
C SER A 163 13.92 14.90 0.16
N GLY A 164 13.87 14.66 -1.14
CA GLY A 164 14.50 13.49 -1.76
C GLY A 164 13.73 12.19 -1.61
N ILE A 165 12.52 12.24 -1.04
CA ILE A 165 11.59 11.09 -0.98
C ILE A 165 10.99 10.84 -2.37
N VAL A 166 10.86 9.59 -2.74
CA VAL A 166 10.11 9.14 -3.93
C VAL A 166 8.78 8.55 -3.49
N ALA A 167 7.66 9.04 -4.04
CA ALA A 167 6.34 8.50 -3.76
C ALA A 167 5.65 8.05 -5.05
N ALA A 168 5.10 6.84 -5.08
CA ALA A 168 4.39 6.28 -6.24
C ALA A 168 3.28 5.32 -5.81
N VAL A 169 2.35 5.03 -6.72
CA VAL A 169 1.34 4.00 -6.52
C VAL A 169 1.54 2.84 -7.48
N LEU A 170 1.32 1.61 -6.98
CA LEU A 170 1.50 0.39 -7.76
C LEU A 170 0.20 -0.41 -7.85
N HIS A 171 -0.06 -0.95 -9.04
CA HIS A 171 -1.06 -1.98 -9.27
C HIS A 171 -0.40 -3.37 -9.26
N PRO A 172 -0.81 -4.28 -8.37
CA PRO A 172 -0.20 -5.60 -8.22
C PRO A 172 -0.55 -6.59 -9.34
N GLY A 173 -1.42 -6.21 -10.28
CA GLY A 173 -2.06 -7.16 -11.19
C GLY A 173 -3.32 -7.79 -10.56
N TRP A 174 -3.90 -8.80 -11.24
CA TRP A 174 -4.96 -9.63 -10.67
C TRP A 174 -4.33 -10.89 -10.07
N VAL A 175 -4.26 -10.94 -8.74
CA VAL A 175 -3.40 -11.87 -7.98
C VAL A 175 -4.23 -12.85 -7.17
N GLN A 176 -3.81 -14.11 -7.13
CA GLN A 176 -4.40 -15.21 -6.34
C GLN A 176 -4.25 -14.95 -4.83
N THR A 177 -5.15 -14.16 -4.30
CA THR A 177 -5.26 -13.84 -2.88
C THR A 177 -6.70 -14.02 -2.44
N ARG A 178 -6.98 -13.93 -1.15
CA ARG A 178 -8.37 -13.90 -0.66
C ARG A 178 -9.21 -12.80 -1.34
N MET A 179 -8.57 -11.68 -1.73
CA MET A 179 -9.22 -10.56 -2.41
C MET A 179 -9.41 -10.84 -3.91
N GLY A 180 -8.38 -11.34 -4.59
CA GLY A 180 -8.42 -11.57 -6.04
C GLY A 180 -9.14 -12.85 -6.46
N GLY A 181 -9.28 -13.82 -5.55
CA GLY A 181 -9.88 -15.14 -5.83
C GLY A 181 -8.89 -16.12 -6.48
N SER A 182 -9.27 -17.39 -6.51
CA SER A 182 -8.44 -18.48 -7.05
C SER A 182 -8.33 -18.52 -8.57
N SER A 183 -9.20 -17.77 -9.27
CA SER A 183 -9.18 -17.68 -10.73
C SER A 183 -8.25 -16.58 -11.26
N ALA A 184 -7.59 -15.85 -10.39
CA ALA A 184 -6.62 -14.84 -10.80
C ALA A 184 -5.42 -15.50 -11.50
N PRO A 185 -4.86 -14.88 -12.55
CA PRO A 185 -3.79 -15.51 -13.34
C PRO A 185 -2.40 -15.38 -12.72
N LEU A 186 -2.24 -14.51 -11.72
CA LEU A 186 -0.93 -14.16 -11.18
C LEU A 186 -0.77 -14.66 -9.75
N GLU A 187 0.34 -15.36 -9.48
CA GLU A 187 0.69 -15.77 -8.12
C GLU A 187 1.24 -14.57 -7.29
N PRO A 188 1.04 -14.56 -5.96
CA PRO A 188 1.56 -13.50 -5.09
C PRO A 188 3.06 -13.28 -5.23
N GLU A 189 3.85 -14.36 -5.34
CA GLU A 189 5.30 -14.32 -5.50
C GLU A 189 5.73 -13.55 -6.75
N GLN A 190 5.07 -13.82 -7.86
CA GLN A 190 5.37 -13.16 -9.15
C GLN A 190 5.00 -11.69 -9.11
N SER A 191 3.82 -11.38 -8.56
CA SER A 191 3.34 -10.01 -8.41
C SER A 191 4.28 -9.17 -7.54
N VAL A 192 4.64 -9.68 -6.37
CA VAL A 192 5.53 -8.99 -5.43
C VAL A 192 6.93 -8.86 -6.01
N ALA A 193 7.50 -9.90 -6.59
CA ALA A 193 8.81 -9.81 -7.24
C ALA A 193 8.82 -8.77 -8.37
N GLY A 194 7.72 -8.65 -9.12
CA GLY A 194 7.55 -7.61 -10.12
C GLY A 194 7.51 -6.21 -9.52
N MET A 195 6.64 -5.99 -8.54
CA MET A 195 6.53 -4.69 -7.85
C MET A 195 7.85 -4.28 -7.20
N ARG A 196 8.61 -5.20 -6.60
CA ARG A 196 9.92 -4.91 -6.02
C ARG A 196 10.90 -4.40 -7.07
N ARG A 197 10.96 -5.03 -8.25
CA ARG A 197 11.80 -4.52 -9.37
C ARG A 197 11.39 -3.11 -9.77
N VAL A 198 10.09 -2.82 -9.82
CA VAL A 198 9.61 -1.46 -10.10
C VAL A 198 10.06 -0.51 -9.00
N ILE A 199 9.84 -0.86 -7.73
CA ILE A 199 10.23 -0.04 -6.57
C ILE A 199 11.73 0.26 -6.60
N ASP A 200 12.58 -0.73 -6.89
CA ASP A 200 14.03 -0.56 -6.95
C ASP A 200 14.43 0.46 -8.03
N GLY A 201 13.76 0.42 -9.19
CA GLY A 201 14.00 1.33 -10.30
C GLY A 201 13.41 2.73 -10.16
N LEU A 202 12.53 2.99 -9.17
CA LEU A 202 11.93 4.30 -9.00
C LEU A 202 12.97 5.33 -8.53
N GLY A 203 13.06 6.42 -9.28
CA GLY A 203 13.83 7.62 -8.94
C GLY A 203 12.97 8.87 -8.89
N PRO A 204 13.59 10.06 -8.72
CA PRO A 204 12.87 11.34 -8.64
C PRO A 204 11.96 11.62 -9.86
N ASP A 205 12.35 11.17 -11.05
CA ASP A 205 11.60 11.40 -12.29
C ASP A 205 10.31 10.57 -12.38
N GLN A 206 10.27 9.40 -11.69
CA GLN A 206 9.10 8.55 -11.60
C GLN A 206 8.22 8.86 -10.37
N SER A 207 8.66 9.78 -9.51
CA SER A 207 7.88 10.19 -8.35
C SER A 207 6.56 10.83 -8.75
N GLY A 208 5.47 10.36 -8.15
CA GLY A 208 4.11 10.74 -8.51
C GLY A 208 3.54 9.91 -9.68
N GLY A 209 4.19 8.82 -10.10
CA GLY A 209 3.70 7.92 -11.14
C GLY A 209 2.76 6.83 -10.61
N PHE A 210 2.03 6.20 -11.55
CA PHE A 210 1.18 5.06 -11.33
C PHE A 210 1.62 3.91 -12.24
N PHE A 211 2.10 2.82 -11.66
CA PHE A 211 2.70 1.71 -12.41
C PHE A 211 2.06 0.37 -12.08
N ALA A 212 2.03 -0.53 -13.05
CA ALA A 212 1.73 -1.93 -12.81
C ALA A 212 2.97 -2.68 -12.26
N TYR A 213 2.75 -3.89 -11.76
CA TYR A 213 3.79 -4.78 -11.21
C TYR A 213 4.91 -5.11 -12.21
N ASP A 214 4.65 -4.99 -13.50
CA ASP A 214 5.60 -5.24 -14.60
C ASP A 214 6.32 -3.97 -15.08
N GLY A 215 6.04 -2.82 -14.47
CA GLY A 215 6.61 -1.52 -14.81
C GLY A 215 5.83 -0.72 -15.85
N THR A 216 4.74 -1.26 -16.38
CA THR A 216 3.88 -0.53 -17.31
C THR A 216 3.22 0.65 -16.59
N GLU A 217 3.29 1.84 -17.17
CA GLU A 217 2.60 3.02 -16.65
C GLU A 217 1.09 2.91 -16.88
N ILE A 218 0.30 3.27 -15.86
CA ILE A 218 -1.17 3.22 -15.90
C ILE A 218 -1.70 4.66 -15.93
N PRO A 219 -2.68 4.98 -16.79
CA PRO A 219 -3.32 6.29 -16.77
C PRO A 219 -4.13 6.50 -15.49
N TRP A 220 -4.31 7.77 -15.10
CA TRP A 220 -5.03 8.16 -13.88
C TRP A 220 -6.54 7.94 -13.88
#